data_46d95d6d062e0bb740f109ce6db541e1
#
_entry.id   46d95d6d062e0bb740f109ce6db541e1
#
_cell.length_a   1.000
_cell.length_b   1.000
_cell.length_c   1.000
_cell.angle_alpha   90.00
_cell.angle_beta   90.00
_cell.angle_gamma   90.00
#
_symmetry.space_group_name_H-M   'P 1'
#
loop_
_entity.id
_entity.type
_entity.pdbx_description
1 polymer ?
#
loop_
_entity_poly.entity_id
_entity_poly.type
_entity_poly.pdbx_seq_one_letter_code
_entity_poly.pdbx_strand_id
1 'polypeptide(L)'
;MKRKSWELKLIFLVLVAVFAIFLAVPAIRLLLKSFLGEDGLTGAYYLDVFSGKGFTTALGNSFAVSIVSALVAVGIAFVMAYIIHYTRLPRGFKRFVQAVATLPMFLPTITYGFAIIYSFGKQGLITRLLGHQFFDIYGFGGLLVGYVIYTVPVAFLLIHNTMGYVDKKTLVVSKAMGDGTLSTFWIAILRPLLGTLAGAFIQAFFLCFTDFGIPASVGGDYEVIATVLYNEMLGGVPDFNRGAVISVVMLLPSIVSILLLRFLERYNIRYDRISDADLRRNPGRDTAWGLSGTVLAILILCMFVVIFVVPLVERWPYQTGFTLEHFQEVFSDNELQTVYLNSLGMALATALFGTLAAYGAALITARSKLPGWCKQVIV
;
A
#
# COMPACT_ATOMS: atom_id res chain seq x y z
N MET A 1 16.89 27.98 -31.11
CA MET A 1 16.90 26.87 -30.16
C MET A 1 17.52 27.14 -28.78
N LYS A 2 18.03 28.32 -28.47
CA LYS A 2 18.60 28.68 -27.15
C LYS A 2 17.56 29.03 -26.06
N ARG A 3 16.32 29.38 -26.41
CA ARG A 3 15.27 29.79 -25.46
C ARG A 3 14.74 28.68 -24.53
N LYS A 4 14.69 27.44 -25.01
CA LYS A 4 14.17 26.28 -24.26
C LYS A 4 15.04 25.79 -23.09
N SER A 5 16.27 26.25 -22.93
CA SER A 5 17.16 25.76 -21.86
C SER A 5 17.00 26.50 -20.54
N TRP A 6 16.56 27.77 -20.55
CA TRP A 6 16.41 28.54 -19.31
C TRP A 6 15.07 28.24 -18.59
N GLU A 7 13.99 27.99 -19.36
CA GLU A 7 12.70 27.60 -18.81
C GLU A 7 12.81 26.29 -18.01
N LEU A 8 13.49 25.29 -18.58
CA LEU A 8 13.76 24.03 -17.88
C LEU A 8 14.67 24.19 -16.66
N LYS A 9 15.62 25.13 -16.70
CA LYS A 9 16.45 25.45 -15.53
C LYS A 9 15.65 26.14 -14.43
N LEU A 10 14.71 27.02 -14.80
CA LEU A 10 13.81 27.68 -13.84
C LEU A 10 12.90 26.66 -13.18
N ILE A 11 12.26 25.77 -13.94
CA ILE A 11 11.44 24.68 -13.41
C ILE A 11 12.27 23.80 -12.45
N PHE A 12 13.50 23.48 -12.83
CA PHE A 12 14.42 22.71 -11.97
C PHE A 12 14.68 23.42 -10.65
N LEU A 13 15.02 24.71 -10.70
CA LEU A 13 15.33 25.49 -9.51
C LEU A 13 14.12 25.62 -8.58
N VAL A 14 12.92 25.83 -9.13
CA VAL A 14 11.67 25.89 -8.35
C VAL A 14 11.40 24.54 -7.68
N LEU A 15 11.52 23.43 -8.42
CA LEU A 15 11.32 22.09 -7.84
C LEU A 15 12.33 21.76 -6.75
N VAL A 16 13.62 22.05 -6.98
CA VAL A 16 14.65 21.84 -5.97
C VAL A 16 14.38 22.70 -4.73
N ALA A 17 13.98 23.97 -4.90
CA ALA A 17 13.62 24.83 -3.77
C ALA A 17 12.42 24.28 -2.98
N VAL A 18 11.38 23.82 -3.67
CA VAL A 18 10.20 23.19 -3.02
C VAL A 18 10.62 21.94 -2.25
N PHE A 19 11.38 21.01 -2.87
CA PHE A 19 11.85 19.81 -2.18
C PHE A 19 12.83 20.12 -1.04
N ALA A 20 13.70 21.14 -1.19
CA ALA A 20 14.60 21.55 -0.13
C ALA A 20 13.82 22.09 1.08
N ILE A 21 12.85 22.97 0.87
CA ILE A 21 12.10 23.63 1.95
C ILE A 21 11.13 22.64 2.63
N PHE A 22 10.37 21.87 1.87
CA PHE A 22 9.28 21.06 2.41
C PHE A 22 9.66 19.62 2.71
N LEU A 23 10.78 19.10 2.19
CA LEU A 23 11.24 17.74 2.44
C LEU A 23 12.61 17.73 3.13
N ALA A 24 13.64 18.33 2.52
CA ALA A 24 15.00 18.18 3.04
C ALA A 24 15.20 18.92 4.38
N VAL A 25 14.72 20.14 4.52
CA VAL A 25 14.85 20.91 5.79
C VAL A 25 14.13 20.23 6.95
N PRO A 26 12.86 19.77 6.84
CA PRO A 26 12.20 19.02 7.91
C PRO A 26 12.92 17.71 8.24
N ALA A 27 13.35 16.94 7.23
CA ALA A 27 14.08 15.69 7.44
C ALA A 27 15.41 15.90 8.17
N ILE A 28 16.18 16.92 7.77
CA ILE A 28 17.44 17.30 8.44
C ILE A 28 17.17 17.76 9.88
N ARG A 29 16.13 18.58 10.10
CA ARG A 29 15.75 19.01 11.45
C ARG A 29 15.35 17.83 12.33
N LEU A 30 14.59 16.86 11.80
CA LEU A 30 14.22 15.65 12.52
C LEU A 30 15.47 14.83 12.89
N LEU A 31 16.39 14.64 11.93
CA LEU A 31 17.66 13.95 12.17
C LEU A 31 18.51 14.68 13.24
N LEU A 32 18.64 16.01 13.14
CA LEU A 32 19.35 16.78 14.15
C LEU A 32 18.69 16.68 15.53
N LYS A 33 17.34 16.73 15.58
CA LYS A 33 16.58 16.62 16.83
C LYS A 33 16.82 15.28 17.54
N SER A 34 17.04 14.20 16.79
CA SER A 34 17.35 12.88 17.36
C SER A 34 18.72 12.81 18.08
N PHE A 35 19.62 13.77 17.80
CA PHE A 35 20.95 13.86 18.41
C PHE A 35 21.15 15.08 19.32
N LEU A 36 20.21 16.03 19.33
CA LEU A 36 20.32 17.27 20.10
C LEU A 36 19.66 17.11 21.48
N GLY A 37 20.49 17.06 22.53
CA GLY A 37 20.09 17.17 23.93
C GLY A 37 20.22 18.59 24.46
N GLU A 38 19.91 18.80 25.73
CA GLU A 38 20.01 20.10 26.43
C GLU A 38 21.46 20.61 26.44
N ASP A 39 22.43 19.72 26.63
CA ASP A 39 23.87 20.04 26.74
C ASP A 39 24.65 19.90 25.40
N GLY A 40 23.96 19.67 24.29
CA GLY A 40 24.59 19.53 22.96
C GLY A 40 24.31 18.18 22.27
N LEU A 41 25.23 17.74 21.43
CA LEU A 41 25.09 16.49 20.70
C LEU A 41 25.23 15.27 21.62
N THR A 42 24.22 14.42 21.63
CA THR A 42 24.18 13.20 22.43
C THR A 42 23.55 12.03 21.69
N GLY A 43 24.00 10.81 21.99
CA GLY A 43 23.35 9.55 21.57
C GLY A 43 22.45 8.94 22.64
N ALA A 44 22.26 9.63 23.78
CA ALA A 44 21.52 9.08 24.92
C ALA A 44 20.07 8.69 24.57
N TYR A 45 19.40 9.46 23.71
CA TYR A 45 18.03 9.15 23.27
C TYR A 45 17.94 7.84 22.48
N TYR A 46 18.98 7.49 21.70
CA TYR A 46 19.04 6.19 21.04
C TYR A 46 19.18 5.06 22.06
N LEU A 47 20.07 5.20 23.03
CA LEU A 47 20.22 4.20 24.09
C LEU A 47 18.93 4.03 24.89
N ASP A 48 18.26 5.12 25.25
CA ASP A 48 17.01 5.11 25.99
C ASP A 48 15.89 4.42 25.19
N VAL A 49 15.67 4.80 23.94
CA VAL A 49 14.64 4.18 23.07
C VAL A 49 14.91 2.70 22.87
N PHE A 50 16.16 2.29 22.56
CA PHE A 50 16.50 0.89 22.33
C PHE A 50 16.57 0.04 23.61
N SER A 51 16.77 0.66 24.76
CA SER A 51 16.69 -0.03 26.07
C SER A 51 15.25 -0.30 26.49
N GLY A 52 14.30 0.43 25.93
CA GLY A 52 12.88 0.26 26.19
C GLY A 52 12.33 -1.04 25.59
N LYS A 53 11.86 -1.96 26.44
CA LYS A 53 11.27 -3.22 25.98
C LYS A 53 10.05 -3.00 25.06
N GLY A 54 9.26 -1.96 25.29
CA GLY A 54 8.11 -1.59 24.44
C GLY A 54 8.52 -1.29 22.99
N PHE A 55 9.54 -0.46 22.79
CA PHE A 55 10.01 -0.11 21.46
C PHE A 55 10.56 -1.31 20.67
N THR A 56 11.43 -2.11 21.27
CA THR A 56 12.03 -3.29 20.60
C THR A 56 10.99 -4.34 20.26
N THR A 57 9.99 -4.53 21.11
CA THR A 57 8.84 -5.41 20.85
C THR A 57 7.99 -4.86 19.70
N ALA A 58 7.64 -3.57 19.73
CA ALA A 58 6.85 -2.94 18.68
C ALA A 58 7.57 -2.96 17.32
N LEU A 59 8.89 -2.77 17.32
CA LEU A 59 9.71 -2.88 16.10
C LEU A 59 9.67 -4.32 15.55
N GLY A 60 9.86 -5.32 16.39
CA GLY A 60 9.74 -6.73 16.02
C GLY A 60 8.35 -7.08 15.48
N ASN A 61 7.30 -6.62 16.17
CA ASN A 61 5.91 -6.77 15.74
C ASN A 61 5.66 -6.15 14.37
N SER A 62 6.18 -4.94 14.13
CA SER A 62 6.04 -4.25 12.85
C SER A 62 6.68 -5.03 11.72
N PHE A 63 7.89 -5.56 11.91
CA PHE A 63 8.53 -6.40 10.90
C PHE A 63 7.73 -7.68 10.66
N ALA A 64 7.32 -8.37 11.71
CA ALA A 64 6.59 -9.63 11.60
C ALA A 64 5.27 -9.47 10.84
N VAL A 65 4.42 -8.53 11.26
CA VAL A 65 3.11 -8.33 10.63
C VAL A 65 3.25 -7.78 9.20
N SER A 66 4.21 -6.87 8.95
CA SER A 66 4.42 -6.29 7.62
C SER A 66 4.94 -7.32 6.62
N ILE A 67 5.89 -8.18 7.02
CA ILE A 67 6.42 -9.24 6.15
C ILE A 67 5.32 -10.24 5.79
N VAL A 68 4.58 -10.73 6.79
CA VAL A 68 3.52 -11.73 6.56
C VAL A 68 2.41 -11.13 5.70
N SER A 69 1.96 -9.92 6.00
CA SER A 69 0.92 -9.23 5.23
C SER A 69 1.34 -8.98 3.79
N ALA A 70 2.57 -8.52 3.57
CA ALA A 70 3.10 -8.28 2.23
C ALA A 70 3.21 -9.58 1.41
N LEU A 71 3.66 -10.68 2.01
CA LEU A 71 3.71 -12.00 1.33
C LEU A 71 2.31 -12.46 0.91
N VAL A 72 1.35 -12.38 1.81
CA VAL A 72 -0.05 -12.78 1.54
C VAL A 72 -0.66 -11.88 0.47
N ALA A 73 -0.48 -10.56 0.58
CA ALA A 73 -1.01 -9.60 -0.39
C ALA A 73 -0.44 -9.81 -1.80
N VAL A 74 0.88 -10.02 -1.93
CA VAL A 74 1.52 -10.32 -3.21
C VAL A 74 1.01 -11.64 -3.79
N GLY A 75 0.81 -12.66 -2.95
CA GLY A 75 0.21 -13.93 -3.37
C GLY A 75 -1.20 -13.76 -3.92
N ILE A 76 -2.08 -13.04 -3.22
CA ILE A 76 -3.44 -12.72 -3.67
C ILE A 76 -3.41 -11.89 -4.96
N ALA A 77 -2.58 -10.87 -5.02
CA ALA A 77 -2.42 -10.00 -6.17
C ALA A 77 -1.94 -10.79 -7.42
N PHE A 78 -0.99 -11.71 -7.23
CA PHE A 78 -0.53 -12.61 -8.28
C PHE A 78 -1.67 -13.51 -8.79
N VAL A 79 -2.45 -14.12 -7.90
CA VAL A 79 -3.61 -14.94 -8.26
C VAL A 79 -4.61 -14.15 -9.09
N MET A 80 -4.98 -12.94 -8.65
CA MET A 80 -5.94 -12.09 -9.36
C MET A 80 -5.40 -11.65 -10.74
N ALA A 81 -4.13 -11.28 -10.83
CA ALA A 81 -3.47 -10.94 -12.11
C ALA A 81 -3.39 -12.16 -13.03
N TYR A 82 -3.07 -13.34 -12.50
CA TYR A 82 -3.03 -14.59 -13.25
C TYR A 82 -4.40 -14.94 -13.87
N ILE A 83 -5.48 -14.78 -13.12
CA ILE A 83 -6.86 -14.97 -13.60
C ILE A 83 -7.11 -14.13 -14.85
N ILE A 84 -6.69 -12.88 -14.84
CA ILE A 84 -6.93 -11.95 -15.94
C ILE A 84 -6.11 -12.31 -17.18
N HIS A 85 -4.82 -12.64 -17.01
CA HIS A 85 -3.89 -12.80 -18.13
C HIS A 85 -3.79 -14.22 -18.67
N TYR A 86 -4.00 -15.26 -17.83
CA TYR A 86 -3.68 -16.66 -18.16
C TYR A 86 -4.88 -17.61 -18.14
N THR A 87 -6.11 -17.13 -17.96
CA THR A 87 -7.33 -17.94 -18.05
C THR A 87 -8.21 -17.51 -19.24
N ARG A 88 -9.11 -18.41 -19.67
CA ARG A 88 -10.15 -18.11 -20.69
C ARG A 88 -11.51 -17.81 -20.07
N LEU A 89 -11.55 -17.19 -18.92
CA LEU A 89 -12.77 -16.72 -18.28
C LEU A 89 -13.41 -15.56 -19.08
N PRO A 90 -14.74 -15.35 -18.95
CA PRO A 90 -15.45 -14.28 -19.63
C PRO A 90 -14.85 -12.91 -19.33
N ARG A 91 -14.82 -12.02 -20.33
CA ARG A 91 -14.28 -10.66 -20.18
C ARG A 91 -14.93 -9.87 -19.05
N GLY A 92 -16.26 -10.05 -18.85
CA GLY A 92 -16.99 -9.40 -17.74
C GLY A 92 -16.46 -9.82 -16.36
N PHE A 93 -16.21 -11.12 -16.17
CA PHE A 93 -15.64 -11.63 -14.93
C PHE A 93 -14.22 -11.09 -14.67
N LYS A 94 -13.37 -11.03 -15.69
CA LYS A 94 -12.02 -10.47 -15.57
C LYS A 94 -12.04 -9.00 -15.18
N ARG A 95 -12.95 -8.20 -15.78
CA ARG A 95 -13.15 -6.79 -15.41
C ARG A 95 -13.67 -6.65 -13.98
N PHE A 96 -14.56 -7.53 -13.55
CA PHE A 96 -15.04 -7.58 -12.18
C PHE A 96 -13.90 -7.87 -11.19
N VAL A 97 -13.07 -8.89 -11.43
CA VAL A 97 -11.90 -9.20 -10.61
C VAL A 97 -10.93 -8.01 -10.56
N GLN A 98 -10.68 -7.36 -11.68
CA GLN A 98 -9.83 -6.17 -11.74
C GLN A 98 -10.41 -5.01 -10.91
N ALA A 99 -11.69 -4.73 -11.03
CA ALA A 99 -12.37 -3.69 -10.27
C ALA A 99 -12.30 -3.96 -8.76
N VAL A 100 -12.60 -5.19 -8.34
CA VAL A 100 -12.52 -5.59 -6.93
C VAL A 100 -11.09 -5.51 -6.39
N ALA A 101 -10.09 -5.91 -7.17
CA ALA A 101 -8.68 -5.83 -6.77
C ALA A 101 -8.20 -4.39 -6.54
N THR A 102 -8.78 -3.41 -7.24
CA THR A 102 -8.38 -2.00 -7.13
C THR A 102 -9.29 -1.18 -6.21
N LEU A 103 -10.48 -1.69 -5.88
CA LEU A 103 -11.47 -0.99 -5.06
C LEU A 103 -10.92 -0.51 -3.70
N PRO A 104 -10.14 -1.32 -2.96
CA PRO A 104 -9.63 -0.90 -1.65
C PRO A 104 -8.75 0.36 -1.70
N MET A 105 -8.09 0.64 -2.77
CA MET A 105 -7.17 1.79 -2.93
C MET A 105 -7.83 3.17 -2.65
N PHE A 106 -9.16 3.25 -2.68
CA PHE A 106 -9.89 4.50 -2.51
C PHE A 106 -10.28 4.83 -1.05
N LEU A 107 -10.02 3.92 -0.10
CA LEU A 107 -10.36 4.13 1.29
C LEU A 107 -9.16 4.58 2.14
N PRO A 108 -9.37 5.48 3.11
CA PRO A 108 -8.38 5.77 4.15
C PRO A 108 -8.07 4.53 5.00
N THR A 109 -6.83 4.40 5.48
CA THR A 109 -6.39 3.19 6.21
C THR A 109 -7.19 2.92 7.47
N ILE A 110 -7.58 3.96 8.22
CA ILE A 110 -8.38 3.82 9.43
C ILE A 110 -9.77 3.18 9.16
N THR A 111 -10.32 3.39 7.97
CA THR A 111 -11.63 2.83 7.57
C THR A 111 -11.59 1.30 7.49
N TYR A 112 -10.42 0.71 7.17
CA TYR A 112 -10.28 -0.76 7.19
C TYR A 112 -10.42 -1.33 8.60
N GLY A 113 -9.86 -0.63 9.59
CA GLY A 113 -10.03 -1.06 10.97
C GLY A 113 -11.50 -1.08 11.40
N PHE A 114 -12.25 -0.03 11.09
CA PHE A 114 -13.68 -0.01 11.34
C PHE A 114 -14.42 -1.10 10.55
N ALA A 115 -14.08 -1.32 9.28
CA ALA A 115 -14.64 -2.39 8.47
C ALA A 115 -14.40 -3.76 9.11
N ILE A 116 -13.23 -4.03 9.65
CA ILE A 116 -12.89 -5.26 10.36
C ILE A 116 -13.73 -5.40 11.62
N ILE A 117 -13.84 -4.34 12.42
CA ILE A 117 -14.62 -4.34 13.67
C ILE A 117 -16.09 -4.64 13.37
N TYR A 118 -16.70 -3.95 12.43
CA TYR A 118 -18.08 -4.14 12.05
C TYR A 118 -18.35 -5.45 11.28
N SER A 119 -17.34 -6.05 10.65
CA SER A 119 -17.49 -7.34 9.97
C SER A 119 -17.26 -8.52 10.91
N PHE A 120 -16.13 -8.56 11.61
CA PHE A 120 -15.61 -9.72 12.34
C PHE A 120 -15.53 -9.52 13.85
N GLY A 121 -15.84 -8.32 14.37
CA GLY A 121 -15.89 -8.07 15.83
C GLY A 121 -16.92 -8.93 16.53
N LYS A 122 -16.97 -8.90 17.86
CA LYS A 122 -17.93 -9.67 18.65
C LYS A 122 -19.39 -9.47 18.22
N GLN A 123 -19.72 -8.28 17.76
CA GLN A 123 -21.04 -7.90 17.22
C GLN A 123 -21.02 -7.64 15.72
N GLY A 124 -19.96 -8.10 15.05
CA GLY A 124 -19.81 -7.92 13.61
C GLY A 124 -20.84 -8.70 12.80
N LEU A 125 -21.12 -8.22 11.58
CA LEU A 125 -22.11 -8.80 10.69
C LEU A 125 -21.84 -10.30 10.42
N ILE A 126 -20.59 -10.62 10.07
CA ILE A 126 -20.19 -11.99 9.73
C ILE A 126 -20.20 -12.87 10.98
N THR A 127 -19.72 -12.36 12.11
CA THR A 127 -19.75 -13.07 13.39
C THR A 127 -21.16 -13.43 13.79
N ARG A 128 -22.12 -12.52 13.61
CA ARG A 128 -23.55 -12.78 13.91
C ARG A 128 -24.18 -13.78 12.94
N LEU A 129 -23.87 -13.68 11.64
CA LEU A 129 -24.38 -14.61 10.62
C LEU A 129 -23.91 -16.06 10.85
N LEU A 130 -22.69 -16.23 11.34
CA LEU A 130 -22.06 -17.54 11.52
C LEU A 130 -22.11 -18.04 12.98
N GLY A 131 -22.57 -17.19 13.91
CA GLY A 131 -22.76 -17.53 15.31
C GLY A 131 -21.49 -17.60 16.16
N HIS A 132 -20.31 -17.36 15.60
CA HIS A 132 -19.04 -17.35 16.32
C HIS A 132 -18.00 -16.42 15.69
N GLN A 133 -17.09 -15.92 16.51
CA GLN A 133 -15.94 -15.13 16.06
C GLN A 133 -14.82 -16.06 15.57
N PHE A 134 -14.32 -15.84 14.35
CA PHE A 134 -13.29 -16.70 13.73
C PHE A 134 -11.90 -16.50 14.31
N PHE A 135 -11.56 -15.26 14.65
CA PHE A 135 -10.26 -14.87 15.16
C PHE A 135 -10.41 -13.61 16.01
N ASP A 136 -9.42 -13.37 16.85
CA ASP A 136 -9.35 -12.08 17.55
C ASP A 136 -9.00 -10.99 16.54
N ILE A 137 -9.89 -9.99 16.42
CA ILE A 137 -9.71 -8.87 15.54
C ILE A 137 -8.75 -7.83 16.09
N TYR A 138 -8.45 -7.87 17.37
CA TYR A 138 -7.46 -7.00 17.99
C TYR A 138 -6.12 -7.71 18.04
N GLY A 139 -5.07 -7.03 17.55
CA GLY A 139 -3.73 -7.58 17.46
C GLY A 139 -3.35 -8.11 16.08
N PHE A 140 -2.48 -9.13 16.04
CA PHE A 140 -1.88 -9.64 14.81
C PHE A 140 -2.91 -10.02 13.74
N GLY A 141 -4.01 -10.69 14.12
CA GLY A 141 -5.04 -11.17 13.17
C GLY A 141 -5.75 -10.03 12.44
N GLY A 142 -6.21 -9.02 13.18
CA GLY A 142 -6.85 -7.84 12.59
C GLY A 142 -5.90 -7.00 11.75
N LEU A 143 -4.67 -6.81 12.23
CA LEU A 143 -3.62 -6.12 11.47
C LEU A 143 -3.33 -6.84 10.15
N LEU A 144 -3.18 -8.17 10.18
CA LEU A 144 -2.93 -8.98 8.99
C LEU A 144 -4.03 -8.79 7.95
N VAL A 145 -5.30 -8.93 8.34
CA VAL A 145 -6.44 -8.77 7.43
C VAL A 145 -6.50 -7.36 6.85
N GLY A 146 -6.37 -6.34 7.71
CA GLY A 146 -6.40 -4.94 7.29
C GLY A 146 -5.27 -4.61 6.32
N TYR A 147 -4.05 -4.98 6.63
CA TYR A 147 -2.87 -4.74 5.80
C TYR A 147 -2.92 -5.48 4.47
N VAL A 148 -3.39 -6.73 4.46
CA VAL A 148 -3.55 -7.48 3.21
C VAL A 148 -4.51 -6.77 2.28
N ILE A 149 -5.70 -6.38 2.76
CA ILE A 149 -6.69 -5.70 1.91
C ILE A 149 -6.18 -4.34 1.45
N TYR A 150 -5.51 -3.60 2.32
CA TYR A 150 -4.92 -2.30 1.99
C TYR A 150 -3.85 -2.38 0.91
N THR A 151 -2.99 -3.40 0.94
CA THR A 151 -1.81 -3.48 0.06
C THR A 151 -2.02 -4.30 -1.21
N VAL A 152 -3.06 -5.15 -1.26
CA VAL A 152 -3.43 -5.93 -2.47
C VAL A 152 -3.56 -5.05 -3.72
N PRO A 153 -4.22 -3.87 -3.71
CA PRO A 153 -4.35 -3.05 -4.92
C PRO A 153 -3.02 -2.63 -5.54
N VAL A 154 -2.08 -2.19 -4.71
CA VAL A 154 -0.77 -1.73 -5.16
C VAL A 154 0.05 -2.88 -5.74
N ALA A 155 0.10 -4.00 -5.02
CA ALA A 155 0.75 -5.22 -5.49
C ALA A 155 0.11 -5.74 -6.79
N PHE A 156 -1.23 -5.71 -6.87
CA PHE A 156 -1.98 -6.14 -8.05
C PHE A 156 -1.66 -5.28 -9.27
N LEU A 157 -1.67 -3.95 -9.15
CA LEU A 157 -1.38 -3.06 -10.27
C LEU A 157 0.04 -3.28 -10.83
N LEU A 158 1.04 -3.45 -9.96
CA LEU A 158 2.41 -3.73 -10.36
C LEU A 158 2.50 -5.06 -11.12
N ILE A 159 1.95 -6.13 -10.55
CA ILE A 159 2.01 -7.47 -11.12
C ILE A 159 1.15 -7.55 -12.39
N HIS A 160 -0.07 -7.02 -12.39
CA HIS A 160 -0.99 -7.01 -13.51
C HIS A 160 -0.39 -6.29 -14.73
N ASN A 161 0.17 -5.09 -14.51
CA ASN A 161 0.81 -4.33 -15.57
C ASN A 161 1.99 -5.09 -16.17
N THR A 162 2.90 -5.62 -15.35
CA THR A 162 4.06 -6.36 -15.86
C THR A 162 3.66 -7.67 -16.54
N MET A 163 2.66 -8.38 -16.01
CA MET A 163 2.13 -9.60 -16.62
C MET A 163 1.59 -9.38 -18.04
N GLY A 164 1.06 -8.19 -18.31
CA GLY A 164 0.63 -7.79 -19.66
C GLY A 164 1.76 -7.71 -20.68
N TYR A 165 3.00 -7.50 -20.22
CA TYR A 165 4.20 -7.42 -21.06
C TYR A 165 4.98 -8.73 -21.17
N VAL A 166 4.58 -9.80 -20.49
CA VAL A 166 5.22 -11.11 -20.62
C VAL A 166 4.80 -11.78 -21.94
N ASP A 167 5.79 -12.23 -22.72
CA ASP A 167 5.52 -12.91 -24.00
C ASP A 167 4.93 -14.31 -23.78
N LYS A 168 3.65 -14.45 -24.13
CA LYS A 168 2.91 -15.71 -23.95
C LYS A 168 3.38 -16.83 -24.89
N LYS A 169 4.17 -16.54 -25.94
CA LYS A 169 4.76 -17.57 -26.77
C LYS A 169 5.72 -18.48 -26.01
N THR A 170 6.35 -17.98 -24.95
CA THR A 170 7.22 -18.80 -24.08
C THR A 170 6.48 -19.99 -23.50
N LEU A 171 5.17 -19.88 -23.22
CA LEU A 171 4.33 -21.01 -22.79
C LEU A 171 4.21 -22.10 -23.87
N VAL A 172 4.08 -21.66 -25.13
CA VAL A 172 3.95 -22.59 -26.27
C VAL A 172 5.27 -23.29 -26.53
N VAL A 173 6.38 -22.53 -26.50
CA VAL A 173 7.73 -23.05 -26.72
C VAL A 173 8.10 -24.07 -25.62
N SER A 174 7.91 -23.71 -24.35
CA SER A 174 8.20 -24.61 -23.23
C SER A 174 7.44 -25.94 -23.34
N LYS A 175 6.16 -25.88 -23.69
CA LYS A 175 5.36 -27.11 -23.93
C LYS A 175 5.82 -27.89 -25.16
N ALA A 176 6.22 -27.23 -26.23
CA ALA A 176 6.73 -27.88 -27.44
C ALA A 176 8.07 -28.58 -27.15
N MET A 177 8.85 -28.08 -26.22
CA MET A 177 10.10 -28.70 -25.74
C MET A 177 9.86 -29.87 -24.78
N GLY A 178 8.59 -30.16 -24.42
CA GLY A 178 8.26 -31.28 -23.53
C GLY A 178 8.30 -30.94 -22.04
N ASP A 179 8.38 -29.66 -21.68
CA ASP A 179 8.38 -29.25 -20.28
C ASP A 179 7.08 -29.64 -19.56
N GLY A 180 7.22 -30.12 -18.33
CA GLY A 180 6.08 -30.37 -17.43
C GLY A 180 5.39 -29.06 -16.99
N THR A 181 4.20 -29.19 -16.43
CA THR A 181 3.35 -28.05 -16.04
C THR A 181 4.05 -27.09 -15.07
N LEU A 182 4.78 -27.61 -14.07
CA LEU A 182 5.51 -26.81 -13.07
C LEU A 182 6.72 -26.10 -13.70
N SER A 183 7.46 -26.79 -14.59
CA SER A 183 8.60 -26.18 -15.31
C SER A 183 8.12 -25.07 -16.22
N THR A 184 7.05 -25.30 -16.98
CA THR A 184 6.41 -24.27 -17.82
C THR A 184 5.94 -23.07 -16.99
N PHE A 185 5.29 -23.28 -15.84
CA PHE A 185 4.84 -22.21 -14.95
C PHE A 185 6.03 -21.38 -14.43
N TRP A 186 7.09 -22.06 -13.99
CA TRP A 186 8.29 -21.38 -13.50
C TRP A 186 8.97 -20.57 -14.59
N ILE A 187 9.28 -21.18 -15.74
CA ILE A 187 10.07 -20.55 -16.81
C ILE A 187 9.30 -19.43 -17.52
N ALA A 188 8.03 -19.71 -17.86
CA ALA A 188 7.26 -18.80 -18.72
C ALA A 188 6.47 -17.73 -17.96
N ILE A 189 6.21 -17.92 -16.65
CA ILE A 189 5.37 -16.99 -15.89
C ILE A 189 6.14 -16.42 -14.69
N LEU A 190 6.64 -17.28 -13.79
CA LEU A 190 7.17 -16.80 -12.52
C LEU A 190 8.54 -16.11 -12.67
N ARG A 191 9.46 -16.76 -13.42
CA ARG A 191 10.81 -16.23 -13.64
C ARG A 191 10.84 -14.82 -14.25
N PRO A 192 10.05 -14.48 -15.29
CA PRO A 192 9.98 -13.11 -15.81
C PRO A 192 9.43 -12.08 -14.84
N LEU A 193 8.64 -12.51 -13.85
CA LEU A 193 7.98 -11.66 -12.88
C LEU A 193 8.74 -11.52 -11.55
N LEU A 194 9.86 -12.25 -11.34
CA LEU A 194 10.55 -12.25 -10.05
C LEU A 194 10.92 -10.85 -9.55
N GLY A 195 11.45 -10.00 -10.43
CA GLY A 195 11.78 -8.63 -10.06
C GLY A 195 10.55 -7.81 -9.68
N THR A 196 9.44 -7.98 -10.41
CA THR A 196 8.17 -7.31 -10.11
C THR A 196 7.54 -7.82 -8.83
N LEU A 197 7.57 -9.14 -8.59
CA LEU A 197 7.06 -9.74 -7.35
C LEU A 197 7.84 -9.25 -6.13
N ALA A 198 9.17 -9.19 -6.24
CA ALA A 198 10.01 -8.64 -5.19
C ALA A 198 9.75 -7.13 -4.99
N GLY A 199 9.57 -6.37 -6.08
CA GLY A 199 9.17 -4.96 -6.00
C GLY A 199 7.80 -4.76 -5.35
N ALA A 200 6.82 -5.57 -5.72
CA ALA A 200 5.49 -5.55 -5.12
C ALA A 200 5.52 -5.90 -3.62
N PHE A 201 6.35 -6.89 -3.24
CA PHE A 201 6.57 -7.25 -1.83
C PHE A 201 7.17 -6.08 -1.04
N ILE A 202 8.24 -5.46 -1.56
CA ILE A 202 8.89 -4.34 -0.89
C ILE A 202 7.93 -3.16 -0.73
N GLN A 203 7.15 -2.85 -1.77
CA GLN A 203 6.16 -1.78 -1.71
C GLN A 203 5.05 -2.09 -0.70
N ALA A 204 4.50 -3.31 -0.70
CA ALA A 204 3.49 -3.74 0.25
C ALA A 204 4.03 -3.75 1.69
N PHE A 205 5.25 -4.28 1.90
CA PHE A 205 5.93 -4.27 3.20
C PHE A 205 6.05 -2.84 3.73
N PHE A 206 6.52 -1.91 2.90
CA PHE A 206 6.72 -0.53 3.31
C PHE A 206 5.41 0.17 3.68
N LEU A 207 4.34 -0.06 2.89
CA LEU A 207 3.02 0.47 3.19
C LEU A 207 2.48 -0.04 4.54
N CYS A 208 2.66 -1.34 4.85
CA CYS A 208 2.27 -1.91 6.14
C CYS A 208 3.12 -1.35 7.29
N PHE A 209 4.44 -1.26 7.10
CA PHE A 209 5.39 -0.87 8.13
C PHE A 209 5.21 0.59 8.60
N THR A 210 4.75 1.46 7.70
CA THR A 210 4.58 2.89 7.99
C THR A 210 3.13 3.29 8.25
N ASP A 211 2.17 2.37 8.12
CA ASP A 211 0.77 2.69 8.35
C ASP A 211 0.46 2.86 9.84
N PHE A 212 -0.34 3.88 10.12
CA PHE A 212 -0.84 4.20 11.45
C PHE A 212 -2.34 3.87 11.60
N GLY A 213 -3.14 4.04 10.54
CA GLY A 213 -4.60 4.01 10.64
C GLY A 213 -5.17 2.65 11.02
N ILE A 214 -4.67 1.57 10.45
CA ILE A 214 -5.12 0.21 10.79
C ILE A 214 -4.70 -0.15 12.22
N PRO A 215 -3.43 0.03 12.64
CA PRO A 215 -3.03 -0.25 14.02
C PRO A 215 -3.77 0.58 15.07
N ALA A 216 -4.05 1.83 14.79
CA ALA A 216 -4.81 2.70 15.70
C ALA A 216 -6.22 2.18 15.98
N SER A 217 -6.80 1.41 15.05
CA SER A 217 -8.15 0.87 15.19
C SER A 217 -8.20 -0.57 15.70
N VAL A 218 -7.30 -1.45 15.23
CA VAL A 218 -7.35 -2.90 15.54
C VAL A 218 -6.04 -3.45 16.10
N GLY A 219 -5.06 -2.60 16.43
CA GLY A 219 -3.79 -3.03 17.02
C GLY A 219 -3.95 -3.69 18.39
N GLY A 220 -4.83 -3.16 19.25
CA GLY A 220 -4.99 -3.64 20.60
C GLY A 220 -3.66 -3.62 21.37
N ASP A 221 -3.35 -4.72 22.06
CA ASP A 221 -2.08 -4.87 22.78
C ASP A 221 -0.88 -5.23 21.89
N TYR A 222 -1.12 -5.46 20.59
CA TYR A 222 -0.07 -5.72 19.59
C TYR A 222 0.45 -4.40 19.03
N GLU A 223 1.27 -3.71 19.83
CA GLU A 223 1.84 -2.44 19.41
C GLU A 223 2.79 -2.59 18.22
N VAL A 224 2.74 -1.62 17.31
CA VAL A 224 3.65 -1.46 16.18
C VAL A 224 4.37 -0.12 16.25
N ILE A 225 5.49 0.02 15.54
CA ILE A 225 6.36 1.19 15.65
C ILE A 225 5.64 2.51 15.29
N ALA A 226 4.67 2.47 14.38
CA ALA A 226 3.89 3.66 13.98
C ALA A 226 2.99 4.18 15.12
N THR A 227 2.39 3.28 15.92
CA THR A 227 1.61 3.66 17.11
C THR A 227 2.50 4.17 18.22
N VAL A 228 3.67 3.57 18.43
CA VAL A 228 4.66 4.07 19.40
C VAL A 228 5.13 5.47 19.02
N LEU A 229 5.46 5.71 17.74
CA LEU A 229 5.82 7.04 17.25
C LEU A 229 4.72 8.07 17.54
N TYR A 230 3.47 7.72 17.23
CA TYR A 230 2.33 8.59 17.46
C TYR A 230 2.20 8.95 18.95
N ASN A 231 2.31 7.96 19.83
CA ASN A 231 2.20 8.16 21.27
C ASN A 231 3.33 9.04 21.83
N GLU A 232 4.57 8.87 21.34
CA GLU A 232 5.71 9.72 21.74
C GLU A 232 5.58 11.17 21.24
N MET A 233 5.01 11.38 20.06
CA MET A 233 4.89 12.72 19.47
C MET A 233 3.64 13.49 19.90
N LEU A 234 2.50 12.78 20.07
CA LEU A 234 1.17 13.37 20.25
C LEU A 234 0.41 12.80 21.45
N GLY A 235 1.06 11.97 22.28
CA GLY A 235 0.48 11.42 23.50
C GLY A 235 0.39 12.46 24.63
N GLY A 236 -0.03 12.00 25.79
CA GLY A 236 -0.28 12.89 26.94
C GLY A 236 0.93 13.70 27.43
N VAL A 237 2.15 13.19 27.25
CA VAL A 237 3.42 13.89 27.53
C VAL A 237 4.32 13.70 26.32
N PRO A 238 4.33 14.65 25.35
CA PRO A 238 5.12 14.51 24.13
C PRO A 238 6.63 14.56 24.39
N ASP A 239 7.36 13.57 23.83
CA ASP A 239 8.82 13.58 23.76
C ASP A 239 9.29 13.61 22.32
N PHE A 240 9.58 14.82 21.84
CA PHE A 240 9.99 15.04 20.46
C PHE A 240 11.37 14.47 20.12
N ASN A 241 12.25 14.28 21.12
CA ASN A 241 13.58 13.73 20.89
C ASN A 241 13.48 12.20 20.69
N ARG A 242 12.74 11.52 21.56
CA ARG A 242 12.43 10.08 21.41
C ARG A 242 11.66 9.82 20.10
N GLY A 243 10.62 10.61 19.83
CA GLY A 243 9.87 10.53 18.58
C GLY A 243 10.74 10.75 17.34
N ALA A 244 11.73 11.66 17.41
CA ALA A 244 12.69 11.85 16.33
C ALA A 244 13.58 10.62 16.11
N VAL A 245 14.07 9.98 17.17
CA VAL A 245 14.82 8.71 17.08
C VAL A 245 13.98 7.63 16.41
N ILE A 246 12.73 7.43 16.85
CA ILE A 246 11.82 6.43 16.30
C ILE A 246 11.57 6.71 14.81
N SER A 247 11.34 7.96 14.42
CA SER A 247 11.15 8.37 13.04
C SER A 247 12.39 8.05 12.17
N VAL A 248 13.59 8.31 12.68
CA VAL A 248 14.84 7.97 11.97
C VAL A 248 14.97 6.46 11.78
N VAL A 249 14.66 5.67 12.83
CA VAL A 249 14.67 4.20 12.73
C VAL A 249 13.65 3.71 11.70
N MET A 250 12.46 4.31 11.62
CA MET A 250 11.46 3.96 10.61
C MET A 250 11.89 4.30 9.17
N LEU A 251 12.82 5.25 8.98
CA LEU A 251 13.38 5.55 7.66
C LEU A 251 14.37 4.49 7.16
N LEU A 252 15.04 3.75 8.05
CA LEU A 252 16.07 2.77 7.64
C LEU A 252 15.53 1.67 6.73
N PRO A 253 14.41 0.98 7.03
CA PRO A 253 13.82 0.00 6.12
C PRO A 253 13.45 0.60 4.75
N SER A 254 13.04 1.87 4.72
CA SER A 254 12.70 2.59 3.48
C SER A 254 13.91 2.76 2.60
N ILE A 255 15.03 3.20 3.17
CA ILE A 255 16.29 3.39 2.44
C ILE A 255 16.78 2.04 1.89
N VAL A 256 16.77 1.00 2.72
CA VAL A 256 17.14 -0.37 2.32
C VAL A 256 16.22 -0.86 1.20
N SER A 257 14.93 -0.61 1.29
CA SER A 257 13.94 -0.99 0.28
C SER A 257 14.21 -0.34 -1.07
N ILE A 258 14.52 0.96 -1.10
CA ILE A 258 14.85 1.68 -2.35
C ILE A 258 16.13 1.10 -2.99
N LEU A 259 17.15 0.85 -2.19
CA LEU A 259 18.39 0.25 -2.69
C LEU A 259 18.15 -1.15 -3.25
N LEU A 260 17.34 -1.95 -2.56
CA LEU A 260 16.98 -3.29 -2.98
C LEU A 260 16.12 -3.28 -4.26
N LEU A 261 15.18 -2.35 -4.39
CA LEU A 261 14.38 -2.17 -5.61
C LEU A 261 15.28 -1.86 -6.82
N ARG A 262 16.20 -0.90 -6.70
CA ARG A 262 17.17 -0.59 -7.76
C ARG A 262 18.04 -1.78 -8.15
N PHE A 263 18.43 -2.59 -7.16
CA PHE A 263 19.18 -3.82 -7.41
C PHE A 263 18.33 -4.86 -8.15
N LEU A 264 17.05 -5.00 -7.81
CA LEU A 264 16.13 -5.99 -8.40
C LEU A 264 15.64 -5.60 -9.79
N GLU A 265 15.56 -4.31 -10.12
CA GLU A 265 15.17 -3.84 -11.46
C GLU A 265 16.02 -4.43 -12.58
N ARG A 266 17.28 -4.76 -12.32
CA ARG A 266 18.19 -5.42 -13.29
C ARG A 266 17.76 -6.84 -13.65
N TYR A 267 16.95 -7.50 -12.82
CA TYR A 267 16.44 -8.84 -13.09
C TYR A 267 15.11 -8.85 -13.85
N ASN A 268 14.51 -7.66 -14.08
CA ASN A 268 13.30 -7.56 -14.88
C ASN A 268 13.63 -7.85 -16.35
N ILE A 269 13.01 -8.90 -16.87
CA ILE A 269 13.13 -9.27 -18.28
C ILE A 269 12.27 -8.31 -19.10
N ARG A 270 12.92 -7.52 -19.96
CA ARG A 270 12.22 -6.65 -20.94
C ARG A 270 12.12 -7.41 -22.26
N TYR A 271 10.91 -7.59 -22.75
CA TYR A 271 10.66 -8.19 -24.05
C TYR A 271 10.60 -7.09 -25.12
N ASP A 272 11.40 -7.21 -26.18
CA ASP A 272 11.39 -6.26 -27.31
C ASP A 272 10.11 -6.35 -28.13
N ARG A 273 9.46 -7.51 -28.16
CA ARG A 273 8.19 -7.75 -28.84
C ARG A 273 7.28 -8.59 -27.96
N ILE A 274 6.10 -8.06 -27.70
CA ILE A 274 5.04 -8.77 -26.98
C ILE A 274 4.19 -9.49 -28.03
N SER A 275 4.09 -10.80 -27.92
CA SER A 275 3.23 -11.59 -28.80
C SER A 275 2.10 -12.19 -27.98
N ASP A 276 0.87 -11.96 -28.40
CA ASP A 276 -0.26 -12.71 -27.87
C ASP A 276 -0.27 -14.11 -28.47
N ALA A 277 -0.33 -15.11 -27.60
CA ALA A 277 -0.61 -16.49 -28.00
C ALA A 277 -1.99 -16.85 -27.48
N ASP A 278 -2.78 -17.51 -28.33
CA ASP A 278 -4.08 -18.03 -27.92
C ASP A 278 -3.89 -19.12 -26.87
N LEU A 279 -4.35 -18.83 -25.64
CA LEU A 279 -4.31 -19.79 -24.56
C LEU A 279 -5.22 -20.98 -24.89
N ARG A 280 -4.69 -22.20 -24.82
CA ARG A 280 -5.50 -23.40 -24.99
C ARG A 280 -6.57 -23.46 -23.90
N ARG A 281 -7.83 -23.73 -24.28
CA ARG A 281 -8.93 -23.91 -23.33
C ARG A 281 -8.64 -25.11 -22.45
N ASN A 282 -8.67 -24.89 -21.14
CA ASN A 282 -8.56 -25.94 -20.13
C ASN A 282 -9.67 -25.69 -19.09
N PRO A 283 -10.81 -26.41 -19.20
CA PRO A 283 -11.96 -26.18 -18.34
C PRO A 283 -11.63 -26.33 -16.85
N GLY A 284 -10.84 -27.37 -16.47
CA GLY A 284 -10.48 -27.59 -15.07
C GLY A 284 -9.67 -26.43 -14.48
N ARG A 285 -8.65 -25.96 -15.23
CA ARG A 285 -7.87 -24.80 -14.82
C ARG A 285 -8.76 -23.54 -14.71
N ASP A 286 -9.54 -23.25 -15.75
CA ASP A 286 -10.33 -22.03 -15.83
C ASP A 286 -11.41 -22.01 -14.74
N THR A 287 -12.03 -23.16 -14.41
CA THR A 287 -12.98 -23.27 -13.29
C THR A 287 -12.31 -23.10 -11.94
N ALA A 288 -11.16 -23.73 -11.69
CA ALA A 288 -10.45 -23.62 -10.41
C ALA A 288 -10.01 -22.16 -10.14
N TRP A 289 -9.43 -21.49 -11.14
CA TRP A 289 -9.05 -20.09 -11.01
C TRP A 289 -10.25 -19.15 -10.95
N GLY A 290 -11.34 -19.47 -11.64
CA GLY A 290 -12.60 -18.73 -11.53
C GLY A 290 -13.17 -18.79 -10.13
N LEU A 291 -13.19 -19.97 -9.51
CA LEU A 291 -13.64 -20.15 -8.13
C LEU A 291 -12.76 -19.38 -7.14
N SER A 292 -11.42 -19.50 -7.27
CA SER A 292 -10.51 -18.75 -6.39
C SER A 292 -10.70 -17.24 -6.52
N GLY A 293 -10.87 -16.72 -7.75
CA GLY A 293 -11.17 -15.30 -7.98
C GLY A 293 -12.49 -14.86 -7.38
N THR A 294 -13.51 -15.72 -7.43
CA THR A 294 -14.82 -15.44 -6.80
C THR A 294 -14.70 -15.39 -5.28
N VAL A 295 -14.00 -16.36 -4.66
CA VAL A 295 -13.78 -16.38 -3.21
C VAL A 295 -13.02 -15.12 -2.76
N LEU A 296 -11.92 -14.77 -3.43
CA LEU A 296 -11.15 -13.57 -3.11
C LEU A 296 -11.99 -12.29 -3.28
N ALA A 297 -12.80 -12.22 -4.34
CA ALA A 297 -13.68 -11.08 -4.56
C ALA A 297 -14.73 -10.96 -3.46
N ILE A 298 -15.34 -12.05 -3.03
CA ILE A 298 -16.31 -12.07 -1.92
C ILE A 298 -15.65 -11.61 -0.63
N LEU A 299 -14.45 -12.10 -0.29
CA LEU A 299 -13.72 -11.71 0.92
C LEU A 299 -13.41 -10.21 0.94
N ILE A 300 -13.00 -9.63 -0.18
CA ILE A 300 -12.76 -8.20 -0.27
C ILE A 300 -14.07 -7.42 -0.19
N LEU A 301 -15.10 -7.81 -0.95
CA LEU A 301 -16.36 -7.08 -1.02
C LEU A 301 -17.16 -7.14 0.27
N CYS A 302 -17.07 -8.21 1.05
CA CYS A 302 -17.84 -8.30 2.30
C CYS A 302 -17.46 -7.18 3.28
N MET A 303 -16.20 -6.74 3.31
CA MET A 303 -15.79 -5.59 4.11
C MET A 303 -16.38 -4.27 3.60
N PHE A 304 -16.46 -4.11 2.27
CA PHE A 304 -17.07 -2.91 1.69
C PHE A 304 -18.56 -2.87 1.92
N VAL A 305 -19.25 -4.02 1.84
CA VAL A 305 -20.70 -4.10 2.13
C VAL A 305 -20.99 -3.56 3.53
N VAL A 306 -20.19 -3.92 4.52
CA VAL A 306 -20.39 -3.46 5.91
C VAL A 306 -20.22 -1.94 6.03
N ILE A 307 -19.23 -1.35 5.37
CA ILE A 307 -19.01 0.10 5.37
C ILE A 307 -20.24 0.85 4.80
N PHE A 308 -20.91 0.29 3.78
CA PHE A 308 -22.09 0.89 3.19
C PHE A 308 -23.39 0.59 3.96
N VAL A 309 -23.47 -0.56 4.61
CA VAL A 309 -24.69 -0.99 5.33
C VAL A 309 -24.81 -0.33 6.70
N VAL A 310 -23.70 -0.27 7.46
CA VAL A 310 -23.74 0.25 8.85
C VAL A 310 -24.29 1.67 8.95
N PRO A 311 -23.93 2.64 8.08
CA PRO A 311 -24.50 4.00 8.13
C PRO A 311 -25.99 4.09 7.81
N LEU A 312 -26.58 3.04 7.23
CA LEU A 312 -28.00 2.96 6.89
C LEU A 312 -28.83 2.24 7.97
N VAL A 313 -28.19 1.85 9.08
CA VAL A 313 -28.82 1.13 10.18
C VAL A 313 -28.97 2.04 11.39
N GLU A 314 -30.16 2.10 12.01
CA GLU A 314 -30.47 3.01 13.12
C GLU A 314 -29.47 2.95 14.28
N ARG A 315 -29.22 1.76 14.81
CA ARG A 315 -28.21 1.54 15.90
C ARG A 315 -27.62 0.15 15.78
N TRP A 316 -26.53 0.05 15.04
CA TRP A 316 -25.80 -1.21 14.92
C TRP A 316 -25.24 -1.64 16.29
N PRO A 317 -25.35 -2.90 16.70
CA PRO A 317 -26.04 -4.03 16.06
C PRO A 317 -27.46 -4.27 16.60
N TYR A 318 -27.99 -3.37 17.44
CA TYR A 318 -29.17 -3.61 18.27
C TYR A 318 -30.49 -3.31 17.57
N GLN A 319 -30.53 -2.26 16.77
CA GLN A 319 -31.72 -1.83 16.02
C GLN A 319 -31.35 -1.78 14.54
N THR A 320 -31.82 -2.77 13.78
CA THR A 320 -31.44 -2.94 12.35
C THR A 320 -32.45 -2.25 11.41
N GLY A 321 -33.28 -1.33 11.92
CA GLY A 321 -34.14 -0.49 11.10
C GLY A 321 -33.34 0.36 10.11
N PHE A 322 -33.95 0.65 8.95
CA PHE A 322 -33.33 1.52 7.95
C PHE A 322 -33.46 2.98 8.36
N THR A 323 -32.36 3.73 8.33
CA THR A 323 -32.36 5.17 8.60
C THR A 323 -31.46 5.93 7.66
N LEU A 324 -31.72 7.21 7.44
CA LEU A 324 -30.85 8.18 6.82
C LEU A 324 -30.40 9.29 7.81
N GLU A 325 -30.77 9.13 9.09
CA GLU A 325 -30.54 10.10 10.14
C GLU A 325 -29.06 10.43 10.29
N HIS A 326 -28.19 9.43 10.28
CA HIS A 326 -26.74 9.64 10.35
C HIS A 326 -26.21 10.53 9.22
N PHE A 327 -26.76 10.42 8.02
CA PHE A 327 -26.40 11.33 6.92
C PHE A 327 -26.92 12.74 7.16
N GLN A 328 -28.15 12.87 7.68
CA GLN A 328 -28.72 14.17 8.01
C GLN A 328 -27.94 14.86 9.12
N GLU A 329 -27.52 14.12 10.16
CA GLU A 329 -26.67 14.63 11.23
C GLU A 329 -25.34 15.17 10.68
N VAL A 330 -24.61 14.38 9.88
CA VAL A 330 -23.34 14.78 9.28
C VAL A 330 -23.50 16.02 8.39
N PHE A 331 -24.57 16.09 7.59
CA PHE A 331 -24.81 17.25 6.72
C PHE A 331 -25.41 18.46 7.44
N SER A 332 -25.91 18.31 8.66
CA SER A 332 -26.44 19.40 9.49
C SER A 332 -25.38 19.99 10.43
N ASP A 333 -24.28 19.28 10.67
CA ASP A 333 -23.20 19.69 11.53
C ASP A 333 -22.24 20.64 10.78
N ASN A 334 -22.22 21.90 11.16
CA ASN A 334 -21.38 22.93 10.54
C ASN A 334 -19.87 22.65 10.71
N GLU A 335 -19.45 22.02 11.80
CA GLU A 335 -18.05 21.68 12.05
C GLU A 335 -17.62 20.58 11.09
N LEU A 336 -18.39 19.51 10.97
CA LEU A 336 -18.12 18.41 10.03
C LEU A 336 -18.15 18.89 8.57
N GLN A 337 -19.06 19.79 8.20
CA GLN A 337 -19.08 20.40 6.87
C GLN A 337 -17.79 21.20 6.60
N THR A 338 -17.34 21.97 7.57
CA THR A 338 -16.09 22.75 7.43
C THR A 338 -14.90 21.85 7.26
N VAL A 339 -14.79 20.77 8.05
CA VAL A 339 -13.71 19.74 7.93
C VAL A 339 -13.76 19.08 6.56
N TYR A 340 -14.96 18.73 6.07
CA TYR A 340 -15.14 18.12 4.74
C TYR A 340 -14.68 19.05 3.62
N LEU A 341 -15.12 20.32 3.64
CA LEU A 341 -14.75 21.32 2.62
C LEU A 341 -13.24 21.63 2.64
N ASN A 342 -12.64 21.72 3.82
CA ASN A 342 -11.20 21.88 3.96
C ASN A 342 -10.44 20.70 3.38
N SER A 343 -10.89 19.47 3.67
CA SER A 343 -10.29 18.26 3.13
C SER A 343 -10.40 18.20 1.60
N LEU A 344 -11.56 18.57 1.04
CA LEU A 344 -11.77 18.63 -0.41
C LEU A 344 -10.89 19.70 -1.06
N GLY A 345 -10.79 20.89 -0.45
CA GLY A 345 -9.92 21.97 -0.91
C GLY A 345 -8.44 21.56 -0.92
N MET A 346 -7.99 20.90 0.15
CA MET A 346 -6.62 20.35 0.22
C MET A 346 -6.37 19.25 -0.80
N ALA A 347 -7.33 18.37 -1.03
CA ALA A 347 -7.22 17.32 -2.05
C ALA A 347 -7.10 17.90 -3.46
N LEU A 348 -7.93 18.90 -3.80
CA LEU A 348 -7.86 19.60 -5.10
C LEU A 348 -6.53 20.36 -5.26
N ALA A 349 -6.09 21.06 -4.25
CA ALA A 349 -4.80 21.76 -4.26
C ALA A 349 -3.63 20.78 -4.44
N THR A 350 -3.64 19.66 -3.70
CA THR A 350 -2.62 18.60 -3.81
C THR A 350 -2.63 17.97 -5.20
N ALA A 351 -3.79 17.68 -5.76
CA ALA A 351 -3.91 17.14 -7.11
C ALA A 351 -3.33 18.09 -8.16
N LEU A 352 -3.63 19.38 -8.06
CA LEU A 352 -3.13 20.38 -9.00
C LEU A 352 -1.61 20.58 -8.87
N PHE A 353 -1.15 20.97 -7.68
CA PHE A 353 0.27 21.28 -7.45
C PHE A 353 1.16 20.04 -7.55
N GLY A 354 0.70 18.88 -7.06
CA GLY A 354 1.40 17.60 -7.18
C GLY A 354 1.56 17.17 -8.64
N THR A 355 0.50 17.31 -9.45
CA THR A 355 0.57 17.01 -10.89
C THR A 355 1.52 17.96 -11.62
N LEU A 356 1.50 19.25 -11.32
CA LEU A 356 2.43 20.23 -11.89
C LEU A 356 3.88 19.91 -11.52
N ALA A 357 4.14 19.55 -10.27
CA ALA A 357 5.47 19.16 -9.80
C ALA A 357 5.96 17.88 -10.48
N ALA A 358 5.11 16.84 -10.53
CA ALA A 358 5.43 15.58 -11.21
C ALA A 358 5.68 15.77 -12.71
N TYR A 359 4.84 16.58 -13.37
CA TYR A 359 5.02 16.92 -14.79
C TYR A 359 6.32 17.69 -15.03
N GLY A 360 6.64 18.66 -14.16
CA GLY A 360 7.90 19.40 -14.19
C GLY A 360 9.12 18.48 -14.04
N ALA A 361 9.09 17.54 -13.09
CA ALA A 361 10.13 16.55 -12.89
C ALA A 361 10.31 15.65 -14.12
N ALA A 362 9.20 15.15 -14.69
CA ALA A 362 9.20 14.35 -15.91
C ALA A 362 9.77 15.12 -17.12
N LEU A 363 9.42 16.40 -17.28
CA LEU A 363 9.98 17.25 -18.34
C LEU A 363 11.50 17.42 -18.20
N ILE A 364 11.99 17.64 -16.97
CA ILE A 364 13.41 17.79 -16.71
C ILE A 364 14.14 16.47 -17.04
N THR A 365 13.62 15.36 -16.59
CA THR A 365 14.23 14.04 -16.82
C THR A 365 14.27 13.71 -18.30
N ALA A 366 13.16 13.93 -19.04
CA ALA A 366 13.05 13.55 -20.44
C ALA A 366 13.71 14.53 -21.42
N ARG A 367 13.69 15.84 -21.14
CA ARG A 367 14.03 16.87 -22.15
C ARG A 367 15.16 17.81 -21.74
N SER A 368 15.63 17.79 -20.48
CA SER A 368 16.74 18.66 -20.08
C SER A 368 18.09 18.08 -20.47
N LYS A 369 19.05 18.98 -20.75
CA LYS A 369 20.47 18.67 -20.92
C LYS A 369 21.27 18.77 -19.63
N LEU A 370 20.59 18.77 -18.47
CA LEU A 370 21.24 18.81 -17.17
C LEU A 370 22.07 17.55 -16.92
N PRO A 371 23.18 17.66 -16.15
CA PRO A 371 23.97 16.50 -15.75
C PRO A 371 23.12 15.42 -15.09
N GLY A 372 23.52 14.17 -15.20
CA GLY A 372 22.78 13.02 -14.68
C GLY A 372 22.46 13.13 -13.19
N TRP A 373 23.41 13.63 -12.38
CA TRP A 373 23.22 13.83 -10.94
C TRP A 373 22.09 14.83 -10.62
N CYS A 374 21.95 15.92 -11.41
CA CYS A 374 20.84 16.87 -11.25
C CYS A 374 19.48 16.21 -11.50
N LYS A 375 19.41 15.27 -12.45
CA LYS A 375 18.16 14.54 -12.74
C LYS A 375 17.85 13.54 -11.62
N GLN A 376 18.87 12.93 -11.01
CA GLN A 376 18.69 11.99 -9.90
C GLN A 376 18.23 12.66 -8.59
N VAL A 377 18.48 13.95 -8.40
CA VAL A 377 18.02 14.71 -7.23
C VAL A 377 16.49 14.93 -7.25
N ILE A 378 15.86 14.88 -8.45
CA ILE A 378 14.44 15.15 -8.62
C ILE A 378 13.63 13.84 -8.76
N VAL A 379 14.26 12.75 -9.12
CA VAL A 379 13.69 11.42 -9.28
C VAL A 379 14.05 10.55 -8.09
#